data_73047881996a96b4b8f5a57747f84d4c
#
_entry.id   73047881996a96b4b8f5a57747f84d4c
#
_cell.length_a   1.000
_cell.length_b   1.000
_cell.length_c   1.000
_cell.angle_alpha   90.00
_cell.angle_beta   90.00
_cell.angle_gamma   90.00
#
_symmetry.space_group_name_H-M   'P 1'
#
loop_
_entity.id
_entity.type
_entity.pdbx_description
1 polymer ?
#
loop_
_entity_poly.entity_id
_entity_poly.type
_entity_poly.pdbx_seq_one_letter_code
_entity_poly.pdbx_strand_id
1 'polypeptide(L)'
;MLVSAKDMMDKARDGKYAVGQFNINNLEWTKAILNTAQKLNSPVILGVSGGAGKYMTGFKVVADMVKAMDESLGITVPVALHLDHGTYDQCYDCIKAGFTSIMFDGSHFPIEENLAKTKELVAVAHKLGLSIEAEVGAIGGEEDGVIGMGECADPNECKRIADLGVDILAAGIGNIHGVYPANWEGLSFETLEAVKKAVGDMPLVLHGGTGIPDDQITKAISLGVAKINVNTECQLVFAEATRKYIEEGKDLKGKGFDPRKLLLPGYEAIMAKVEEKMNLFGSVNKA
;
A
#
# COMPACT_ATOMS: atom_id res chain seq x y z
N MET A 1 5.97 1.63 16.50
CA MET A 1 5.26 0.45 17.07
C MET A 1 4.31 -0.11 16.02
N LEU A 2 4.48 -1.40 15.70
CA LEU A 2 3.62 -2.05 14.71
C LEU A 2 2.20 -2.25 15.26
N VAL A 3 1.20 -1.79 14.50
CA VAL A 3 -0.22 -1.81 14.87
C VAL A 3 -1.08 -2.36 13.72
N SER A 4 -2.29 -2.81 14.05
CA SER A 4 -3.34 -3.06 13.04
C SER A 4 -3.65 -1.78 12.25
N ALA A 5 -3.96 -1.91 10.96
CA ALA A 5 -4.34 -0.75 10.17
C ALA A 5 -5.75 -0.21 10.48
N LYS A 6 -6.59 -0.98 11.19
CA LYS A 6 -8.00 -0.63 11.40
C LYS A 6 -8.20 0.78 11.94
N ASP A 7 -7.62 1.10 13.09
CA ASP A 7 -7.84 2.40 13.76
C ASP A 7 -7.32 3.57 12.92
N MET A 8 -6.19 3.38 12.21
CA MET A 8 -5.66 4.44 11.34
C MET A 8 -6.54 4.66 10.11
N MET A 9 -7.21 3.62 9.61
CA MET A 9 -8.16 3.73 8.49
C MET A 9 -9.45 4.43 8.91
N ASP A 10 -10.00 4.08 10.06
CA ASP A 10 -11.19 4.74 10.61
C ASP A 10 -10.92 6.24 10.84
N LYS A 11 -9.78 6.59 11.45
CA LYS A 11 -9.36 7.99 11.63
C LYS A 11 -9.14 8.73 10.31
N ALA A 12 -8.56 8.06 9.30
CA ALA A 12 -8.31 8.65 7.99
C ALA A 12 -9.62 8.97 7.28
N ARG A 13 -10.56 8.03 7.23
CA ARG A 13 -11.90 8.23 6.70
C ARG A 13 -12.61 9.41 7.38
N ASP A 14 -12.66 9.42 8.70
CA ASP A 14 -13.36 10.43 9.48
C ASP A 14 -12.70 11.81 9.37
N GLY A 15 -11.37 11.82 9.30
CA GLY A 15 -10.55 13.03 9.14
C GLY A 15 -10.41 13.51 7.70
N LYS A 16 -10.98 12.80 6.72
CA LYS A 16 -10.90 13.11 5.27
C LYS A 16 -9.46 13.30 4.79
N TYR A 17 -8.58 12.37 5.15
CA TYR A 17 -7.23 12.22 4.63
C TYR A 17 -7.01 10.76 4.26
N ALA A 18 -5.92 10.44 3.58
CA ALA A 18 -5.55 9.05 3.32
C ALA A 18 -4.19 8.73 3.91
N VAL A 19 -4.03 7.51 4.43
CA VAL A 19 -2.74 6.96 4.83
C VAL A 19 -2.06 6.37 3.60
N GLY A 20 -0.80 6.73 3.36
CA GLY A 20 -0.01 6.14 2.31
C GLY A 20 0.42 4.72 2.66
N GLN A 21 0.14 3.77 1.76
CA GLN A 21 0.84 2.50 1.73
C GLN A 21 1.99 2.61 0.74
N PHE A 22 3.21 2.38 1.22
CA PHE A 22 4.41 2.33 0.39
C PHE A 22 4.97 0.92 0.41
N ASN A 23 5.17 0.33 -0.78
CA ASN A 23 5.72 -1.01 -0.88
C ASN A 23 7.19 -1.01 -0.51
N ILE A 24 7.62 -2.04 0.25
CA ILE A 24 9.01 -2.24 0.65
C ILE A 24 9.60 -3.45 -0.06
N ASN A 25 10.85 -3.32 -0.52
CA ASN A 25 11.56 -4.38 -1.24
C ASN A 25 12.89 -4.72 -0.58
N ASN A 26 13.39 -3.89 0.33
CA ASN A 26 14.67 -4.09 1.02
C ASN A 26 14.79 -3.12 2.21
N LEU A 27 15.98 -3.11 2.83
CA LEU A 27 16.32 -2.28 3.98
C LEU A 27 16.23 -0.77 3.67
N GLU A 28 16.72 -0.33 2.50
CA GLU A 28 16.76 1.09 2.12
C GLU A 28 15.34 1.67 1.99
N TRP A 29 14.41 0.93 1.34
CA TRP A 29 13.00 1.32 1.24
C TRP A 29 12.36 1.45 2.61
N THR A 30 12.48 0.40 3.41
CA THR A 30 11.90 0.35 4.76
C THR A 30 12.38 1.52 5.61
N LYS A 31 13.70 1.76 5.61
CA LYS A 31 14.31 2.87 6.35
C LYS A 31 13.85 4.24 5.86
N ALA A 32 13.78 4.45 4.54
CA ALA A 32 13.34 5.71 3.95
C ALA A 32 11.90 6.06 4.37
N ILE A 33 11.00 5.10 4.26
CA ILE A 33 9.59 5.28 4.58
C ILE A 33 9.39 5.53 6.07
N LEU A 34 10.00 4.71 6.95
CA LEU A 34 9.89 4.87 8.40
C LEU A 34 10.44 6.22 8.89
N ASN A 35 11.62 6.62 8.42
CA ASN A 35 12.21 7.91 8.79
C ASN A 35 11.36 9.10 8.33
N THR A 36 10.77 9.01 7.13
CA THR A 36 9.90 10.07 6.61
C THR A 36 8.59 10.15 7.39
N ALA A 37 7.97 9.01 7.69
CA ALA A 37 6.76 8.94 8.51
C ALA A 37 6.99 9.52 9.90
N GLN A 38 8.10 9.16 10.56
CA GLN A 38 8.48 9.70 11.86
C GLN A 38 8.74 11.20 11.81
N LYS A 39 9.49 11.68 10.80
CA LYS A 39 9.77 13.12 10.59
C LYS A 39 8.51 13.95 10.46
N LEU A 40 7.50 13.43 9.75
CA LEU A 40 6.26 14.13 9.42
C LEU A 40 5.14 13.88 10.44
N ASN A 41 5.39 13.09 11.47
CA ASN A 41 4.37 12.65 12.43
C ASN A 41 3.12 12.10 11.69
N SER A 42 3.35 11.20 10.71
CA SER A 42 2.34 10.62 9.85
C SER A 42 2.19 9.12 10.09
N PRO A 43 0.97 8.58 10.20
CA PRO A 43 0.78 7.13 10.17
C PRO A 43 1.20 6.59 8.79
N VAL A 44 1.63 5.33 8.72
CA VAL A 44 2.10 4.73 7.47
C VAL A 44 1.81 3.24 7.41
N ILE A 45 1.61 2.72 6.20
CA ILE A 45 1.49 1.29 5.92
C ILE A 45 2.69 0.85 5.07
N LEU A 46 3.39 -0.17 5.53
CA LEU A 46 4.44 -0.84 4.76
C LEU A 46 3.82 -2.02 4.02
N GLY A 47 3.67 -1.90 2.70
CA GLY A 47 3.10 -2.95 1.85
C GLY A 47 4.17 -3.96 1.42
N VAL A 48 3.82 -5.23 1.44
CA VAL A 48 4.69 -6.33 1.00
C VAL A 48 3.90 -7.24 0.08
N SER A 49 4.23 -7.25 -1.21
CA SER A 49 3.63 -8.19 -2.15
C SER A 49 4.23 -9.60 -2.01
N GLY A 50 3.58 -10.59 -2.60
CA GLY A 50 4.11 -11.96 -2.65
C GLY A 50 5.49 -12.02 -3.29
N GLY A 51 5.71 -11.25 -4.37
CA GLY A 51 7.00 -11.11 -5.05
C GLY A 51 8.07 -10.48 -4.17
N ALA A 52 7.76 -9.40 -3.47
CA ALA A 52 8.67 -8.76 -2.53
C ALA A 52 9.03 -9.68 -1.35
N GLY A 53 8.05 -10.40 -0.80
CA GLY A 53 8.29 -11.39 0.24
C GLY A 53 9.25 -12.49 -0.21
N LYS A 54 9.06 -13.01 -1.42
CA LYS A 54 9.97 -14.00 -2.02
C LYS A 54 11.37 -13.42 -2.26
N TYR A 55 11.47 -12.21 -2.79
CA TYR A 55 12.75 -11.52 -3.02
C TYR A 55 13.54 -11.35 -1.70
N MET A 56 12.87 -10.95 -0.64
CA MET A 56 13.46 -10.79 0.70
C MET A 56 13.59 -12.11 1.48
N THR A 57 13.50 -13.26 0.82
CA THR A 57 13.70 -14.62 1.35
C THR A 57 12.61 -15.15 2.27
N GLY A 58 11.50 -14.46 2.40
CA GLY A 58 10.30 -14.90 3.13
C GLY A 58 9.68 -13.84 4.03
N PHE A 59 8.39 -13.97 4.28
CA PHE A 59 7.62 -13.00 5.09
C PHE A 59 8.14 -12.89 6.54
N LYS A 60 8.69 -13.98 7.09
CA LYS A 60 9.29 -13.93 8.44
C LYS A 60 10.51 -13.00 8.50
N VAL A 61 11.38 -13.06 7.48
CA VAL A 61 12.54 -12.15 7.37
C VAL A 61 12.09 -10.70 7.28
N VAL A 62 11.05 -10.45 6.47
CA VAL A 62 10.47 -9.11 6.34
C VAL A 62 9.93 -8.62 7.69
N ALA A 63 9.13 -9.42 8.38
CA ALA A 63 8.53 -9.04 9.66
C ALA A 63 9.60 -8.76 10.73
N ASP A 64 10.62 -9.59 10.82
CA ASP A 64 11.71 -9.42 11.79
C ASP A 64 12.55 -8.16 11.46
N MET A 65 12.85 -7.93 10.17
CA MET A 65 13.57 -6.73 9.73
C MET A 65 12.78 -5.47 10.09
N VAL A 66 11.50 -5.40 9.74
CA VAL A 66 10.65 -4.22 10.00
C VAL A 66 10.55 -3.98 11.51
N LYS A 67 10.32 -5.02 12.32
CA LYS A 67 10.25 -4.91 13.77
C LYS A 67 11.54 -4.40 14.36
N ALA A 68 12.68 -4.96 13.96
CA ALA A 68 13.98 -4.52 14.44
C ALA A 68 14.30 -3.07 14.06
N MET A 69 13.87 -2.65 12.86
CA MET A 69 14.04 -1.27 12.41
C MET A 69 13.12 -0.29 13.15
N ASP A 70 11.86 -0.66 13.38
CA ASP A 70 10.91 0.13 14.19
C ASP A 70 11.50 0.43 15.58
N GLU A 71 12.03 -0.59 16.25
CA GLU A 71 12.66 -0.47 17.56
C GLU A 71 13.96 0.39 17.49
N SER A 72 14.87 0.07 16.55
CA SER A 72 16.19 0.70 16.48
C SER A 72 16.13 2.16 16.05
N LEU A 73 15.16 2.53 15.22
CA LEU A 73 14.93 3.91 14.78
C LEU A 73 14.09 4.72 15.77
N GLY A 74 13.53 4.07 16.81
CA GLY A 74 12.69 4.72 17.80
C GLY A 74 11.40 5.27 17.20
N ILE A 75 10.76 4.51 16.31
CA ILE A 75 9.53 4.93 15.64
C ILE A 75 8.37 4.99 16.64
N THR A 76 7.70 6.13 16.70
CA THR A 76 6.57 6.37 17.60
C THR A 76 5.24 6.54 16.87
N VAL A 77 5.28 6.84 15.58
CA VAL A 77 4.08 6.93 14.74
C VAL A 77 3.48 5.54 14.50
N PRO A 78 2.15 5.43 14.28
CA PRO A 78 1.52 4.16 13.94
C PRO A 78 2.04 3.60 12.60
N VAL A 79 2.52 2.36 12.60
CA VAL A 79 3.01 1.64 11.42
C VAL A 79 2.25 0.32 11.31
N ALA A 80 1.63 0.05 10.17
CA ALA A 80 1.09 -1.26 9.86
C ALA A 80 2.00 -2.00 8.86
N LEU A 81 2.33 -3.25 9.18
CA LEU A 81 2.99 -4.15 8.23
C LEU A 81 1.91 -4.98 7.55
N HIS A 82 1.76 -4.80 6.24
CA HIS A 82 0.61 -5.22 5.46
C HIS A 82 1.01 -6.13 4.29
N LEU A 83 0.35 -7.28 4.15
CA LEU A 83 0.41 -8.09 2.94
C LEU A 83 -0.42 -7.39 1.84
N ASP A 84 0.19 -7.14 0.69
CA ASP A 84 -0.39 -6.48 -0.47
C ASP A 84 -0.68 -7.51 -1.57
N HIS A 85 -1.90 -7.56 -2.10
CA HIS A 85 -2.36 -8.53 -3.10
C HIS A 85 -2.03 -10.00 -2.75
N GLY A 86 -2.37 -10.41 -1.53
CA GLY A 86 -2.06 -11.75 -1.06
C GLY A 86 -3.00 -12.83 -1.59
N THR A 87 -2.44 -13.99 -1.91
CA THR A 87 -3.23 -15.20 -2.07
C THR A 87 -3.77 -15.69 -0.73
N TYR A 88 -4.76 -16.59 -0.78
CA TYR A 88 -5.33 -17.18 0.44
C TYR A 88 -4.27 -17.80 1.36
N ASP A 89 -3.32 -18.57 0.82
CA ASP A 89 -2.25 -19.20 1.58
C ASP A 89 -1.25 -18.18 2.13
N GLN A 90 -0.90 -17.16 1.33
CA GLN A 90 -0.01 -16.08 1.76
C GLN A 90 -0.58 -15.28 2.94
N CYS A 91 -1.91 -15.11 3.04
CA CYS A 91 -2.54 -14.51 4.20
C CYS A 91 -2.17 -15.27 5.49
N TYR A 92 -2.26 -16.59 5.49
CA TYR A 92 -1.87 -17.41 6.64
C TYR A 92 -0.36 -17.37 6.91
N ASP A 93 0.46 -17.32 5.87
CA ASP A 93 1.92 -17.23 6.03
C ASP A 93 2.32 -15.88 6.66
N CYS A 94 1.69 -14.78 6.25
CA CYS A 94 1.91 -13.46 6.83
C CYS A 94 1.41 -13.37 8.28
N ILE A 95 0.26 -13.94 8.59
CA ILE A 95 -0.24 -14.06 9.96
C ILE A 95 0.78 -14.77 10.85
N LYS A 96 1.31 -15.92 10.41
CA LYS A 96 2.35 -16.69 11.14
C LYS A 96 3.66 -15.90 11.26
N ALA A 97 4.01 -15.11 10.26
CA ALA A 97 5.22 -14.30 10.24
C ALA A 97 5.17 -13.10 11.21
N GLY A 98 3.98 -12.66 11.61
CA GLY A 98 3.78 -11.53 12.53
C GLY A 98 3.44 -10.21 11.85
N PHE A 99 2.82 -10.26 10.67
CA PHE A 99 2.18 -9.11 10.02
C PHE A 99 1.02 -8.61 10.88
N THR A 100 0.72 -7.32 10.79
CA THR A 100 -0.36 -6.67 11.56
C THR A 100 -1.60 -6.37 10.72
N SER A 101 -1.49 -6.56 9.41
CA SER A 101 -2.54 -6.34 8.44
C SER A 101 -2.34 -7.26 7.24
N ILE A 102 -3.43 -7.73 6.63
CA ILE A 102 -3.37 -8.59 5.44
C ILE A 102 -4.40 -8.12 4.42
N MET A 103 -4.08 -8.27 3.14
CA MET A 103 -5.04 -8.17 2.05
C MET A 103 -5.21 -9.54 1.40
N PHE A 104 -6.45 -9.98 1.25
CA PHE A 104 -6.80 -11.10 0.41
C PHE A 104 -7.34 -10.57 -0.93
N ASP A 105 -6.59 -10.84 -1.98
CA ASP A 105 -7.01 -10.55 -3.35
C ASP A 105 -7.83 -11.72 -3.90
N GLY A 106 -9.13 -11.62 -3.71
CA GLY A 106 -10.09 -12.57 -4.24
C GLY A 106 -10.78 -12.11 -5.53
N SER A 107 -10.33 -10.99 -6.12
CA SER A 107 -11.00 -10.36 -7.29
C SER A 107 -11.09 -11.24 -8.52
N HIS A 108 -10.13 -12.15 -8.69
CA HIS A 108 -10.08 -13.09 -9.81
C HIS A 108 -10.92 -14.37 -9.60
N PHE A 109 -11.50 -14.58 -8.42
CA PHE A 109 -12.46 -15.67 -8.18
C PHE A 109 -13.89 -15.23 -8.46
N PRO A 110 -14.80 -16.18 -8.76
CA PRO A 110 -16.24 -15.90 -8.70
C PRO A 110 -16.60 -15.33 -7.33
N ILE A 111 -17.54 -14.39 -7.29
CA ILE A 111 -17.87 -13.65 -6.06
C ILE A 111 -18.21 -14.56 -4.88
N GLU A 112 -18.88 -15.71 -5.11
CA GLU A 112 -19.23 -16.64 -4.04
C GLU A 112 -17.99 -17.29 -3.40
N GLU A 113 -16.96 -17.55 -4.18
CA GLU A 113 -15.68 -18.07 -3.68
C GLU A 113 -14.91 -16.98 -2.94
N ASN A 114 -14.86 -15.76 -3.49
CA ASN A 114 -14.25 -14.61 -2.81
C ASN A 114 -14.91 -14.39 -1.44
N LEU A 115 -16.24 -14.35 -1.37
CA LEU A 115 -17.00 -14.22 -0.12
C LEU A 115 -16.67 -15.32 0.89
N ALA A 116 -16.63 -16.58 0.46
CA ALA A 116 -16.36 -17.70 1.36
C ALA A 116 -14.96 -17.62 1.98
N LYS A 117 -13.95 -17.37 1.16
CA LYS A 117 -12.55 -17.23 1.60
C LYS A 117 -12.34 -15.99 2.48
N THR A 118 -12.90 -14.85 2.07
CA THR A 118 -12.83 -13.59 2.84
C THR A 118 -13.46 -13.76 4.22
N LYS A 119 -14.64 -14.38 4.31
CA LYS A 119 -15.30 -14.63 5.60
C LYS A 119 -14.45 -15.42 6.57
N GLU A 120 -13.78 -16.46 6.09
CA GLU A 120 -12.88 -17.26 6.91
C GLU A 120 -11.68 -16.44 7.40
N LEU A 121 -11.04 -15.70 6.49
CA LEU A 121 -9.89 -14.86 6.82
C LEU A 121 -10.24 -13.72 7.78
N VAL A 122 -11.42 -13.09 7.67
CA VAL A 122 -11.93 -12.09 8.62
C VAL A 122 -11.98 -12.68 10.03
N ALA A 123 -12.56 -13.88 10.18
CA ALA A 123 -12.66 -14.51 11.49
C ALA A 123 -11.28 -14.80 12.10
N VAL A 124 -10.31 -15.23 11.30
CA VAL A 124 -8.94 -15.51 11.74
C VAL A 124 -8.18 -14.22 12.07
N ALA A 125 -8.23 -13.22 11.20
CA ALA A 125 -7.53 -11.95 11.39
C ALA A 125 -8.02 -11.23 12.66
N HIS A 126 -9.33 -11.08 12.82
CA HIS A 126 -9.91 -10.40 13.98
C HIS A 126 -9.63 -11.12 15.31
N LYS A 127 -9.67 -12.47 15.32
CA LYS A 127 -9.29 -13.23 16.51
C LYS A 127 -7.87 -12.95 16.98
N LEU A 128 -6.99 -12.58 16.07
CA LEU A 128 -5.57 -12.27 16.34
C LEU A 128 -5.29 -10.76 16.43
N GLY A 129 -6.30 -9.92 16.29
CA GLY A 129 -6.16 -8.46 16.36
C GLY A 129 -5.53 -7.82 15.11
N LEU A 130 -5.54 -8.52 13.97
CA LEU A 130 -5.09 -8.00 12.69
C LEU A 130 -6.25 -7.32 11.95
N SER A 131 -5.93 -6.37 11.07
CA SER A 131 -6.87 -5.85 10.08
C SER A 131 -6.81 -6.66 8.79
N ILE A 132 -7.93 -6.68 8.08
CA ILE A 132 -8.06 -7.34 6.79
C ILE A 132 -8.66 -6.41 5.74
N GLU A 133 -8.04 -6.42 4.57
CA GLU A 133 -8.50 -5.80 3.33
C GLU A 133 -8.98 -6.88 2.36
N ALA A 134 -10.02 -6.58 1.60
CA ALA A 134 -10.48 -7.41 0.50
C ALA A 134 -10.68 -6.56 -0.77
N GLU A 135 -10.72 -7.20 -1.93
CA GLU A 135 -10.87 -6.54 -3.23
C GLU A 135 -12.10 -7.00 -3.98
N VAL A 136 -12.76 -6.05 -4.65
CA VAL A 136 -13.87 -6.26 -5.59
C VAL A 136 -13.61 -5.48 -6.89
N GLY A 137 -13.95 -6.07 -8.02
CA GLY A 137 -13.48 -5.63 -9.32
C GLY A 137 -12.02 -6.05 -9.51
N ALA A 138 -11.39 -5.61 -10.59
CA ALA A 138 -9.99 -5.92 -10.83
C ALA A 138 -9.20 -4.64 -11.09
N ILE A 139 -8.06 -4.49 -10.42
CA ILE A 139 -7.15 -3.41 -10.71
C ILE A 139 -6.32 -3.81 -11.93
N GLY A 140 -6.28 -2.93 -12.94
CA GLY A 140 -5.56 -3.19 -14.18
C GLY A 140 -4.04 -2.97 -14.04
N GLY A 141 -3.31 -3.12 -15.15
CA GLY A 141 -1.86 -2.95 -15.20
C GLY A 141 -1.07 -4.18 -14.81
N GLU A 142 0.15 -4.01 -14.36
CA GLU A 142 1.07 -5.11 -14.01
C GLU A 142 1.49 -4.99 -12.54
N GLU A 143 1.27 -6.07 -11.78
CA GLU A 143 1.78 -6.25 -10.42
C GLU A 143 2.40 -7.65 -10.29
N ASP A 144 3.66 -7.73 -9.82
CA ASP A 144 4.44 -8.97 -9.67
C ASP A 144 4.47 -9.88 -10.93
N GLY A 145 4.41 -9.27 -12.15
CA GLY A 145 4.40 -9.98 -13.42
C GLY A 145 3.02 -10.49 -13.86
N VAL A 146 1.96 -10.19 -13.11
CA VAL A 146 0.57 -10.45 -13.50
C VAL A 146 0.00 -9.21 -14.16
N ILE A 147 -0.53 -9.36 -15.39
CA ILE A 147 -1.13 -8.28 -16.15
C ILE A 147 -2.65 -8.40 -16.09
N GLY A 148 -3.32 -7.36 -15.56
CA GLY A 148 -4.77 -7.25 -15.48
C GLY A 148 -5.34 -6.24 -16.46
N MET A 149 -6.56 -6.46 -16.97
CA MET A 149 -7.26 -5.50 -17.82
C MET A 149 -7.95 -4.39 -17.04
N GLY A 150 -8.13 -4.57 -15.74
CA GLY A 150 -8.91 -3.70 -14.89
C GLY A 150 -10.43 -3.83 -15.12
N GLU A 151 -11.17 -3.87 -14.04
CA GLU A 151 -12.63 -3.93 -14.05
C GLU A 151 -13.18 -3.06 -12.93
N CYS A 152 -14.16 -2.21 -13.25
CA CYS A 152 -14.85 -1.44 -12.22
C CYS A 152 -15.67 -2.36 -11.31
N ALA A 153 -15.58 -2.08 -10.01
CA ALA A 153 -16.26 -2.87 -9.00
C ALA A 153 -17.79 -2.74 -9.09
N ASP A 154 -18.51 -3.87 -8.90
CA ASP A 154 -19.96 -3.85 -8.69
C ASP A 154 -20.26 -3.40 -7.25
N PRO A 155 -21.03 -2.30 -7.05
CA PRO A 155 -21.37 -1.82 -5.71
C PRO A 155 -22.13 -2.85 -4.84
N ASN A 156 -22.90 -3.76 -5.45
CA ASN A 156 -23.61 -4.80 -4.69
C ASN A 156 -22.65 -5.87 -4.19
N GLU A 157 -21.64 -6.23 -4.99
CA GLU A 157 -20.58 -7.14 -4.56
C GLU A 157 -19.71 -6.51 -3.48
N CYS A 158 -19.37 -5.21 -3.63
CA CYS A 158 -18.69 -4.43 -2.59
C CYS A 158 -19.46 -4.48 -1.26
N LYS A 159 -20.78 -4.29 -1.31
CA LYS A 159 -21.61 -4.39 -0.10
C LYS A 159 -21.58 -5.77 0.52
N ARG A 160 -21.65 -6.81 -0.27
CA ARG A 160 -21.62 -8.21 0.22
C ARG A 160 -20.29 -8.53 0.92
N ILE A 161 -19.16 -8.07 0.35
CA ILE A 161 -17.83 -8.22 0.98
C ILE A 161 -17.74 -7.38 2.26
N ALA A 162 -18.21 -6.12 2.23
CA ALA A 162 -18.21 -5.24 3.41
C ALA A 162 -19.04 -5.83 4.57
N ASP A 163 -20.18 -6.45 4.26
CA ASP A 163 -21.07 -7.09 5.24
C ASP A 163 -20.42 -8.31 5.95
N LEU A 164 -19.30 -8.84 5.45
CA LEU A 164 -18.51 -9.86 6.12
C LEU A 164 -17.68 -9.32 7.29
N GLY A 165 -17.55 -7.99 7.38
CA GLY A 165 -16.79 -7.32 8.43
C GLY A 165 -15.31 -7.13 8.12
N VAL A 166 -14.94 -7.04 6.84
CA VAL A 166 -13.58 -6.57 6.47
C VAL A 166 -13.36 -5.15 7.02
N ASP A 167 -12.12 -4.79 7.32
CA ASP A 167 -11.80 -3.47 7.89
C ASP A 167 -11.58 -2.41 6.81
N ILE A 168 -11.22 -2.84 5.61
CA ILE A 168 -10.82 -1.99 4.50
C ILE A 168 -11.26 -2.66 3.19
N LEU A 169 -11.73 -1.88 2.21
CA LEU A 169 -12.19 -2.41 0.93
C LEU A 169 -11.50 -1.71 -0.24
N ALA A 170 -10.78 -2.49 -1.05
CA ALA A 170 -10.29 -2.09 -2.35
C ALA A 170 -11.38 -2.30 -3.41
N ALA A 171 -11.64 -1.26 -4.21
CA ALA A 171 -12.60 -1.30 -5.29
C ALA A 171 -11.96 -0.83 -6.60
N GLY A 172 -12.06 -1.62 -7.66
CA GLY A 172 -11.66 -1.19 -8.99
C GLY A 172 -12.50 0.00 -9.44
N ILE A 173 -11.84 1.12 -9.75
CA ILE A 173 -12.49 2.36 -10.22
C ILE A 173 -11.79 2.93 -11.44
N GLY A 174 -11.22 2.08 -12.30
CA GLY A 174 -10.43 2.47 -13.46
C GLY A 174 -8.97 2.78 -13.16
N ASN A 175 -8.53 2.49 -11.94
CA ASN A 175 -7.14 2.56 -11.53
C ASN A 175 -6.35 1.34 -12.02
N ILE A 176 -5.04 1.54 -12.24
CA ILE A 176 -4.13 0.50 -12.71
C ILE A 176 -2.82 0.53 -11.93
N HIS A 177 -2.15 -0.62 -11.87
CA HIS A 177 -0.78 -0.71 -11.37
C HIS A 177 0.24 -0.24 -12.42
N GLY A 178 1.35 0.33 -11.97
CA GLY A 178 2.43 0.77 -12.85
C GLY A 178 2.23 2.18 -13.40
N VAL A 179 2.73 2.41 -14.61
CA VAL A 179 2.66 3.72 -15.28
C VAL A 179 1.38 3.80 -16.12
N TYR A 180 0.59 4.83 -15.90
CA TYR A 180 -0.65 5.04 -16.63
C TYR A 180 -0.37 5.37 -18.11
N PRO A 181 -1.11 4.76 -19.06
CA PRO A 181 -0.98 5.07 -20.47
C PRO A 181 -1.52 6.46 -20.78
N ALA A 182 -1.01 7.09 -21.86
CA ALA A 182 -1.39 8.45 -22.24
C ALA A 182 -2.89 8.63 -22.56
N ASN A 183 -3.57 7.55 -22.90
CA ASN A 183 -5.00 7.53 -23.20
C ASN A 183 -5.87 7.07 -22.01
N TRP A 184 -5.33 7.05 -20.79
CA TRP A 184 -6.12 6.76 -19.60
C TRP A 184 -7.15 7.86 -19.35
N GLU A 185 -8.40 7.46 -19.16
CA GLU A 185 -9.54 8.39 -19.06
C GLU A 185 -9.74 8.99 -17.66
N GLY A 186 -8.95 8.55 -16.66
CA GLY A 186 -9.08 8.97 -15.26
C GLY A 186 -9.83 7.96 -14.40
N LEU A 187 -9.97 8.30 -13.12
CA LEU A 187 -10.73 7.47 -12.16
C LEU A 187 -12.24 7.57 -12.43
N SER A 188 -12.95 6.46 -12.32
CA SER A 188 -14.41 6.43 -12.36
C SER A 188 -14.99 6.89 -11.03
N PHE A 189 -15.24 8.18 -10.90
CA PHE A 189 -15.88 8.74 -9.71
C PHE A 189 -17.34 8.31 -9.58
N GLU A 190 -18.01 8.01 -10.68
CA GLU A 190 -19.35 7.44 -10.66
C GLU A 190 -19.37 6.09 -9.93
N THR A 191 -18.41 5.20 -10.26
CA THR A 191 -18.26 3.92 -9.57
C THR A 191 -17.89 4.14 -8.10
N LEU A 192 -16.95 5.05 -7.79
CA LEU A 192 -16.52 5.32 -6.41
C LEU A 192 -17.69 5.83 -5.55
N GLU A 193 -18.51 6.74 -6.06
CA GLU A 193 -19.69 7.26 -5.36
C GLU A 193 -20.75 6.17 -5.14
N ALA A 194 -20.98 5.30 -6.14
CA ALA A 194 -21.90 4.18 -6.04
C ALA A 194 -21.42 3.15 -5.00
N VAL A 195 -20.14 2.80 -5.02
CA VAL A 195 -19.51 1.94 -4.00
C VAL A 195 -19.66 2.56 -2.62
N LYS A 196 -19.26 3.83 -2.44
CA LYS A 196 -19.37 4.55 -1.15
C LYS A 196 -20.80 4.53 -0.61
N LYS A 197 -21.78 4.76 -1.47
CA LYS A 197 -23.20 4.69 -1.09
C LYS A 197 -23.60 3.29 -0.63
N ALA A 198 -23.09 2.23 -1.27
CA ALA A 198 -23.43 0.85 -0.96
C ALA A 198 -22.80 0.36 0.36
N VAL A 199 -21.52 0.74 0.62
CA VAL A 199 -20.75 0.24 1.76
C VAL A 199 -20.78 1.15 3.00
N GLY A 200 -21.36 2.35 2.88
CA GLY A 200 -21.52 3.28 4.02
C GLY A 200 -20.16 3.81 4.53
N ASP A 201 -19.87 3.58 5.82
CA ASP A 201 -18.68 4.10 6.48
C ASP A 201 -17.42 3.23 6.30
N MET A 202 -17.45 2.24 5.42
CA MET A 202 -16.27 1.43 5.11
C MET A 202 -15.12 2.30 4.57
N PRO A 203 -13.90 2.23 5.13
CA PRO A 203 -12.72 2.85 4.54
C PRO A 203 -12.40 2.23 3.17
N LEU A 204 -12.24 3.07 2.14
CA LEU A 204 -11.94 2.62 0.79
C LEU A 204 -10.45 2.75 0.47
N VAL A 205 -9.97 1.91 -0.43
CA VAL A 205 -8.58 1.89 -0.89
C VAL A 205 -8.50 2.24 -2.37
N LEU A 206 -7.51 3.06 -2.69
CA LEU A 206 -7.08 3.33 -4.05
C LEU A 206 -5.71 2.67 -4.29
N HIS A 207 -5.71 1.56 -5.02
CA HIS A 207 -4.49 0.95 -5.53
C HIS A 207 -3.96 1.71 -6.77
N GLY A 208 -2.69 1.48 -7.12
CA GLY A 208 -2.09 2.09 -8.31
C GLY A 208 -2.02 3.62 -8.25
N GLY A 209 -1.72 4.19 -7.09
CA GLY A 209 -1.67 5.65 -6.89
C GLY A 209 -0.58 6.40 -7.64
N THR A 210 0.25 5.69 -8.41
CA THR A 210 1.36 6.26 -9.19
C THR A 210 0.84 7.08 -10.39
N GLY A 211 1.16 8.38 -10.45
CA GLY A 211 0.88 9.20 -11.63
C GLY A 211 -0.58 9.63 -11.81
N ILE A 212 -1.46 9.35 -10.85
CA ILE A 212 -2.80 9.91 -10.83
C ILE A 212 -2.71 11.42 -10.54
N PRO A 213 -3.41 12.29 -11.29
CA PRO A 213 -3.43 13.73 -11.02
C PRO A 213 -3.88 14.07 -9.59
N ASP A 214 -3.23 15.07 -8.98
CA ASP A 214 -3.44 15.45 -7.57
C ASP A 214 -4.89 15.83 -7.25
N ASP A 215 -5.60 16.45 -8.19
CA ASP A 215 -7.01 16.81 -8.07
C ASP A 215 -7.91 15.56 -8.01
N GLN A 216 -7.59 14.51 -8.78
CA GLN A 216 -8.31 13.23 -8.71
C GLN A 216 -8.03 12.49 -7.40
N ILE A 217 -6.79 12.51 -6.91
CA ILE A 217 -6.42 11.98 -5.59
C ILE A 217 -7.23 12.69 -4.49
N THR A 218 -7.22 14.02 -4.50
CA THR A 218 -7.94 14.84 -3.50
C THR A 218 -9.44 14.57 -3.54
N LYS A 219 -10.01 14.46 -4.75
CA LYS A 219 -11.43 14.12 -4.93
C LYS A 219 -11.74 12.72 -4.39
N ALA A 220 -10.92 11.72 -4.70
CA ALA A 220 -11.09 10.35 -4.21
C ALA A 220 -11.08 10.28 -2.67
N ILE A 221 -10.14 11.00 -2.03
CA ILE A 221 -10.09 11.11 -0.56
C ILE A 221 -11.38 11.74 -0.01
N SER A 222 -11.89 12.80 -0.64
CA SER A 222 -13.14 13.44 -0.22
C SER A 222 -14.36 12.52 -0.30
N LEU A 223 -14.30 11.49 -1.15
CA LEU A 223 -15.34 10.47 -1.36
C LEU A 223 -15.14 9.20 -0.53
N GLY A 224 -14.16 9.18 0.39
CA GLY A 224 -14.01 8.10 1.37
C GLY A 224 -12.82 7.17 1.14
N VAL A 225 -11.93 7.48 0.20
CA VAL A 225 -10.64 6.79 0.10
C VAL A 225 -9.79 7.18 1.31
N ALA A 226 -9.41 6.18 2.10
CA ALA A 226 -8.65 6.33 3.33
C ALA A 226 -7.23 5.73 3.26
N LYS A 227 -6.94 4.96 2.21
CA LYS A 227 -5.63 4.33 1.95
C LYS A 227 -5.29 4.51 0.47
N ILE A 228 -4.05 4.86 0.16
CA ILE A 228 -3.55 4.97 -1.22
C ILE A 228 -2.22 4.24 -1.34
N ASN A 229 -2.14 3.30 -2.28
CA ASN A 229 -0.94 2.51 -2.53
C ASN A 229 -0.03 3.21 -3.53
N VAL A 230 1.25 3.34 -3.17
CA VAL A 230 2.32 3.93 -4.01
C VAL A 230 3.51 2.98 -4.03
N ASN A 231 3.85 2.48 -5.20
CA ASN A 231 5.01 1.60 -5.41
C ASN A 231 5.90 2.15 -6.53
N THR A 232 5.41 2.19 -7.75
CA THR A 232 6.18 2.48 -8.96
C THR A 232 6.90 3.84 -8.90
N GLU A 233 6.28 4.90 -8.37
CA GLU A 233 6.96 6.20 -8.24
C GLU A 233 8.22 6.11 -7.37
N CYS A 234 8.19 5.36 -6.28
CA CYS A 234 9.38 5.18 -5.43
C CYS A 234 10.47 4.41 -6.17
N GLN A 235 10.10 3.42 -6.99
CA GLN A 235 11.06 2.66 -7.81
C GLN A 235 11.70 3.56 -8.87
N LEU A 236 10.91 4.38 -9.55
CA LEU A 236 11.38 5.28 -10.61
C LEU A 236 12.36 6.33 -10.07
N VAL A 237 12.02 7.02 -8.98
CA VAL A 237 12.91 8.05 -8.39
C VAL A 237 14.20 7.46 -7.83
N PHE A 238 14.14 6.24 -7.27
CA PHE A 238 15.33 5.54 -6.82
C PHE A 238 16.25 5.20 -7.98
N ALA A 239 15.70 4.62 -9.05
CA ALA A 239 16.46 4.23 -10.23
C ALA A 239 17.09 5.44 -10.92
N GLU A 240 16.35 6.55 -11.07
CA GLU A 240 16.85 7.77 -11.67
C GLU A 240 17.99 8.39 -10.87
N ALA A 241 17.83 8.55 -9.56
CA ALA A 241 18.85 9.12 -8.70
C ALA A 241 20.13 8.27 -8.65
N THR A 242 19.99 6.95 -8.62
CA THR A 242 21.12 6.01 -8.65
C THR A 242 21.83 6.06 -10.00
N ARG A 243 21.10 6.08 -11.12
CA ARG A 243 21.65 6.23 -12.47
C ARG A 243 22.46 7.51 -12.59
N LYS A 244 21.90 8.64 -12.17
CA LYS A 244 22.60 9.94 -12.19
C LYS A 244 23.90 9.92 -11.40
N TYR A 245 23.92 9.26 -10.24
CA TYR A 245 25.14 9.10 -9.44
C TYR A 245 26.24 8.38 -10.23
N ILE A 246 25.88 7.32 -10.97
CA ILE A 246 26.79 6.53 -11.80
C ILE A 246 27.22 7.33 -13.04
N GLU A 247 26.31 7.96 -13.75
CA GLU A 247 26.61 8.76 -14.96
C GLU A 247 27.55 9.94 -14.66
N GLU A 248 27.47 10.51 -13.45
CA GLU A 248 28.40 11.55 -12.99
C GLU A 248 29.78 10.99 -12.56
N GLY A 249 29.99 9.68 -12.64
CA GLY A 249 31.25 9.00 -12.27
C GLY A 249 31.58 9.11 -10.78
N LYS A 250 30.58 9.29 -9.93
CA LYS A 250 30.76 9.40 -8.48
C LYS A 250 31.13 8.07 -7.84
N ASP A 251 30.69 6.96 -8.42
CA ASP A 251 31.05 5.60 -8.05
C ASP A 251 32.53 5.30 -8.25
N LEU A 252 33.18 5.96 -9.21
CA LEU A 252 34.60 5.80 -9.54
C LEU A 252 35.51 6.64 -8.66
N LYS A 253 35.01 7.56 -7.84
CA LYS A 253 35.80 8.49 -7.02
C LYS A 253 35.82 8.03 -5.55
N GLY A 254 37.03 7.92 -5.00
CA GLY A 254 37.23 7.49 -3.60
C GLY A 254 36.62 6.10 -3.37
N LYS A 255 35.69 6.00 -2.42
CA LYS A 255 34.88 4.79 -2.15
C LYS A 255 33.41 4.97 -2.59
N GLY A 256 33.17 5.63 -3.72
CA GLY A 256 31.82 5.87 -4.24
C GLY A 256 31.05 4.60 -4.61
N PHE A 257 31.78 3.50 -4.91
CA PHE A 257 31.22 2.17 -5.17
C PHE A 257 30.71 1.42 -3.92
N ASP A 258 31.01 1.92 -2.71
CA ASP A 258 30.46 1.35 -1.47
C ASP A 258 28.92 1.43 -1.51
N PRO A 259 28.19 0.30 -1.32
CA PRO A 259 26.73 0.29 -1.41
C PRO A 259 26.06 1.35 -0.52
N ARG A 260 26.63 1.67 0.64
CA ARG A 260 26.12 2.73 1.53
C ARG A 260 26.16 4.14 0.93
N LYS A 261 27.04 4.36 -0.07
CA LYS A 261 27.14 5.62 -0.83
C LYS A 261 26.42 5.55 -2.16
N LEU A 262 26.53 4.39 -2.84
CA LEU A 262 25.92 4.17 -4.15
C LEU A 262 24.39 4.25 -4.06
N LEU A 263 23.80 3.70 -3.01
CA LEU A 263 22.34 3.65 -2.82
C LEU A 263 21.79 4.90 -2.10
N LEU A 264 22.64 5.74 -1.51
CA LEU A 264 22.21 6.92 -0.75
C LEU A 264 21.34 7.90 -1.57
N PRO A 265 21.70 8.28 -2.82
CA PRO A 265 20.86 9.18 -3.61
C PRO A 265 19.46 8.62 -3.89
N GLY A 266 19.36 7.32 -4.16
CA GLY A 266 18.08 6.64 -4.32
C GLY A 266 17.25 6.62 -3.04
N TYR A 267 17.88 6.35 -1.90
CA TYR A 267 17.25 6.41 -0.59
C TYR A 267 16.68 7.81 -0.30
N GLU A 268 17.46 8.86 -0.54
CA GLU A 268 17.02 10.25 -0.35
C GLU A 268 15.89 10.64 -1.30
N ALA A 269 15.91 10.13 -2.54
CA ALA A 269 14.84 10.35 -3.52
C ALA A 269 13.52 9.68 -3.08
N ILE A 270 13.57 8.48 -2.50
CA ILE A 270 12.38 7.84 -1.90
C ILE A 270 11.84 8.69 -0.76
N MET A 271 12.70 9.16 0.16
CA MET A 271 12.25 10.02 1.27
C MET A 271 11.50 11.26 0.76
N ALA A 272 12.04 11.93 -0.25
CA ALA A 272 11.40 13.11 -0.86
C ALA A 272 10.04 12.76 -1.50
N LYS A 273 9.95 11.61 -2.20
CA LYS A 273 8.71 11.16 -2.82
C LYS A 273 7.65 10.77 -1.78
N VAL A 274 8.04 10.08 -0.73
CA VAL A 274 7.14 9.72 0.38
C VAL A 274 6.63 10.97 1.09
N GLU A 275 7.49 11.97 1.34
CA GLU A 275 7.11 13.26 1.91
C GLU A 275 6.09 14.00 1.02
N GLU A 276 6.32 14.04 -0.30
CA GLU A 276 5.39 14.62 -1.29
C GLU A 276 4.01 13.94 -1.19
N LYS A 277 3.97 12.61 -1.19
CA LYS A 277 2.70 11.86 -1.12
C LYS A 277 1.99 12.01 0.22
N MET A 278 2.70 11.99 1.35
CA MET A 278 2.09 12.21 2.66
C MET A 278 1.47 13.61 2.78
N ASN A 279 2.07 14.63 2.18
CA ASN A 279 1.49 15.97 2.09
C ASN A 279 0.24 15.98 1.20
N LEU A 280 0.30 15.40 0.01
CA LEU A 280 -0.85 15.32 -0.91
C LEU A 280 -2.04 14.57 -0.27
N PHE A 281 -1.76 13.48 0.44
CA PHE A 281 -2.79 12.65 1.09
C PHE A 281 -3.33 13.29 2.38
N GLY A 282 -2.71 14.34 2.89
CA GLY A 282 -3.12 15.06 4.09
C GLY A 282 -2.83 14.31 5.39
N SER A 283 -1.91 13.32 5.38
CA SER A 283 -1.59 12.48 6.55
C SER A 283 -0.54 13.08 7.50
N VAL A 284 0.09 14.18 7.13
CA VAL A 284 1.07 14.88 7.97
C VAL A 284 0.43 15.36 9.27
N ASN A 285 1.08 15.10 10.42
CA ASN A 285 0.58 15.38 11.78
C ASN A 285 -0.73 14.65 12.14
N LYS A 286 -0.92 13.43 11.63
CA LYS A 286 -2.11 12.59 11.89
C LYS A 286 -1.80 11.32 12.69
N ALA A 287 -0.56 11.14 13.16
CA ALA A 287 -0.16 10.01 13.99
C ALA A 287 -0.76 10.03 15.40
#